data_63da29c88b42855783d63ffbf2e7ba80
#
_entry.id   63da29c88b42855783d63ffbf2e7ba80
#
_cell.length_a   1.000
_cell.length_b   1.000
_cell.length_c   1.000
_cell.angle_alpha   90.00
_cell.angle_beta   90.00
_cell.angle_gamma   90.00
#
_symmetry.space_group_name_H-M   'P 1'
#
loop_
_entity.id
_entity.type
_entity.pdbx_description
1 polymer ?
#
loop_
_entity_poly.entity_id
_entity_poly.type
_entity_poly.pdbx_seq_one_letter_code
_entity_poly.pdbx_strand_id
1 'polypeptide(L)'
;MHNCLICKRIEMIKNNENPYFVKELETGYIVLGDHQRFKGYTLFLCKKHVTELHHLDHDFKIKYLEEMSLVAEAVQKAFGAEKMNYELLGNGDTHVHWHLFPRNTGDTPEKGPVWWLPKEEMWNDKYKPTNEELNKLL
;
A
#
# COMPACT_ATOMS: atom_id res chain seq x y z
N MET A 1 -7.94 -22.62 -8.93
CA MET A 1 -8.08 -21.17 -8.98
C MET A 1 -8.30 -20.62 -7.58
N HIS A 2 -7.61 -19.58 -7.20
CA HIS A 2 -7.73 -19.01 -5.89
C HIS A 2 -8.43 -17.64 -5.96
N ASN A 3 -9.09 -17.26 -4.85
CA ASN A 3 -9.81 -15.99 -4.73
C ASN A 3 -8.93 -14.95 -4.04
N CYS A 4 -7.80 -14.62 -4.65
CA CYS A 4 -6.88 -13.64 -4.08
C CYS A 4 -7.09 -12.28 -4.74
N LEU A 5 -7.56 -11.30 -3.96
CA LEU A 5 -7.74 -9.94 -4.45
C LEU A 5 -6.41 -9.33 -4.89
N ILE A 6 -5.33 -9.59 -4.15
CA ILE A 6 -4.01 -9.06 -4.48
C ILE A 6 -3.53 -9.62 -5.81
N CYS A 7 -3.70 -10.93 -6.05
CA CYS A 7 -3.36 -11.53 -7.35
C CYS A 7 -4.17 -10.90 -8.48
N LYS A 8 -5.45 -10.61 -8.24
CA LYS A 8 -6.31 -9.94 -9.24
C LYS A 8 -5.80 -8.54 -9.55
N ARG A 9 -5.38 -7.79 -8.53
CA ARG A 9 -4.84 -6.45 -8.71
C ARG A 9 -3.54 -6.48 -9.51
N ILE A 10 -2.68 -7.47 -9.25
CA ILE A 10 -1.45 -7.68 -10.00
C ILE A 10 -1.76 -8.04 -11.46
N GLU A 11 -2.74 -8.89 -11.69
CA GLU A 11 -3.17 -9.24 -13.04
C GLU A 11 -3.64 -7.99 -13.80
N MET A 12 -4.42 -7.13 -13.14
CA MET A 12 -4.85 -5.86 -13.73
C MET A 12 -3.67 -4.97 -14.09
N ILE A 13 -2.61 -4.97 -13.27
CA ILE A 13 -1.37 -4.22 -13.59
C ILE A 13 -0.76 -4.75 -14.88
N LYS A 14 -0.65 -6.08 -15.01
CA LYS A 14 -0.06 -6.71 -16.20
C LYS A 14 -0.86 -6.45 -17.46
N ASN A 15 -2.17 -6.25 -17.32
CA ASN A 15 -3.07 -5.96 -18.45
C ASN A 15 -3.29 -4.47 -18.67
N ASN A 16 -2.56 -3.60 -17.97
CA ASN A 16 -2.71 -2.14 -18.03
C ASN A 16 -4.12 -1.67 -17.65
N GLU A 17 -4.76 -2.36 -16.71
CA GLU A 17 -6.14 -2.06 -16.28
C GLU A 17 -6.23 -1.53 -14.86
N ASN A 18 -5.12 -1.42 -14.14
CA ASN A 18 -5.12 -0.91 -12.76
C ASN A 18 -4.88 0.60 -12.76
N PRO A 19 -5.90 1.43 -12.45
CA PRO A 19 -5.76 2.89 -12.54
C PRO A 19 -4.86 3.49 -11.46
N TYR A 20 -4.54 2.74 -10.41
CA TYR A 20 -3.74 3.23 -9.29
C TYR A 20 -2.31 2.70 -9.29
N PHE A 21 -1.93 2.00 -10.32
CA PHE A 21 -0.58 1.49 -10.47
C PHE A 21 0.43 2.63 -10.58
N VAL A 22 1.52 2.54 -9.81
CA VAL A 22 2.60 3.52 -9.80
C VAL A 22 3.83 2.96 -10.49
N LYS A 23 4.38 1.87 -9.98
CA LYS A 23 5.65 1.32 -10.48
C LYS A 23 5.83 -0.12 -10.05
N GLU A 24 6.50 -0.88 -10.91
CA GLU A 24 6.96 -2.24 -10.59
C GLU A 24 8.41 -2.18 -10.11
N LEU A 25 8.68 -2.84 -8.97
CA LEU A 25 10.03 -3.07 -8.49
C LEU A 25 10.38 -4.55 -8.66
N GLU A 26 11.56 -4.94 -8.20
CA GLU A 26 12.03 -6.32 -8.37
C GLU A 26 11.14 -7.32 -7.61
N THR A 27 10.71 -7.00 -6.40
CA THR A 27 9.97 -7.94 -5.54
C THR A 27 8.48 -7.62 -5.42
N GLY A 28 8.02 -6.49 -5.93
CA GLY A 28 6.64 -6.11 -5.75
C GLY A 28 6.18 -4.97 -6.63
N TYR A 29 4.92 -4.62 -6.46
CA TYR A 29 4.25 -3.57 -7.22
C TYR A 29 3.76 -2.47 -6.29
N ILE A 30 4.03 -1.22 -6.66
CA ILE A 30 3.57 -0.04 -5.92
C ILE A 30 2.25 0.40 -6.51
N VAL A 31 1.21 0.49 -5.67
CA VAL A 31 -0.09 1.03 -6.06
C VAL A 31 -0.58 2.00 -5.00
N LEU A 32 -1.30 3.05 -5.40
CA LEU A 32 -2.00 3.90 -4.43
C LEU A 32 -3.16 3.13 -3.83
N GLY A 33 -3.43 3.37 -2.56
CA GLY A 33 -4.62 2.82 -1.91
C GLY A 33 -5.89 3.36 -2.55
N ASP A 34 -6.90 2.51 -2.68
CA ASP A 34 -8.17 2.84 -3.32
C ASP A 34 -8.89 4.01 -2.65
N HIS A 35 -8.60 4.26 -1.38
CA HIS A 35 -9.20 5.34 -0.61
C HIS A 35 -8.10 6.15 0.06
N GLN A 36 -8.10 7.44 -0.21
CA GLN A 36 -7.03 8.37 0.19
C GLN A 36 -7.46 9.27 1.34
N ARG A 37 -8.19 8.72 2.33
CA ARG A 37 -8.49 9.43 3.57
C ARG A 37 -7.18 9.93 4.21
N PHE A 38 -6.14 9.09 4.12
CA PHE A 38 -4.77 9.48 4.48
C PHE A 38 -4.01 9.68 3.16
N LYS A 39 -3.76 10.94 2.81
CA LYS A 39 -3.16 11.29 1.53
C LYS A 39 -1.79 10.64 1.37
N GLY A 40 -1.63 9.91 0.28
CA GLY A 40 -0.41 9.16 0.01
C GLY A 40 -0.44 7.70 0.47
N TYR A 41 -1.56 7.25 1.05
CA TYR A 41 -1.70 5.84 1.40
C TYR A 41 -1.34 4.97 0.20
N THR A 42 -0.36 4.13 0.37
CA THR A 42 0.23 3.32 -0.69
C THR A 42 0.32 1.87 -0.24
N LEU A 43 0.16 0.97 -1.18
CA LEU A 43 0.34 -0.47 -0.96
C LEU A 43 1.55 -0.94 -1.75
N PHE A 44 2.30 -1.85 -1.14
CA PHE A 44 3.39 -2.54 -1.84
C PHE A 44 3.06 -4.03 -1.88
N LEU A 45 2.66 -4.50 -3.05
CA LEU A 45 2.15 -5.85 -3.26
C LEU A 45 3.30 -6.80 -3.58
N CYS A 46 3.43 -7.87 -2.80
CA CYS A 46 4.47 -8.88 -3.03
C CYS A 46 4.20 -9.64 -4.33
N LYS A 47 5.22 -9.84 -5.16
CA LYS A 47 5.08 -10.61 -6.40
C LYS A 47 4.77 -12.07 -6.16
N LYS A 48 5.22 -12.61 -5.03
CA LYS A 48 4.97 -14.01 -4.69
C LYS A 48 3.69 -14.14 -3.88
N HIS A 49 2.86 -15.10 -4.24
CA HIS A 49 1.64 -15.38 -3.51
C HIS A 49 1.97 -16.26 -2.30
N VAL A 50 2.26 -15.62 -1.17
CA VAL A 50 2.50 -16.29 0.11
C VAL A 50 1.66 -15.58 1.17
N THR A 51 1.34 -16.29 2.24
CA THR A 51 0.51 -15.73 3.31
C THR A 51 1.32 -15.15 4.45
N GLU A 52 2.59 -15.51 4.55
CA GLU A 52 3.45 -15.04 5.64
C GLU A 52 4.79 -14.56 5.11
N LEU A 53 5.32 -13.52 5.76
CA LEU A 53 6.61 -12.98 5.39
C LEU A 53 7.71 -14.06 5.44
N HIS A 54 7.68 -14.93 6.45
CA HIS A 54 8.69 -15.97 6.63
C HIS A 54 8.57 -17.13 5.65
N HIS A 55 7.53 -17.14 4.80
CA HIS A 55 7.40 -18.10 3.71
C HIS A 55 8.29 -17.74 2.51
N LEU A 56 8.77 -16.50 2.45
CA LEU A 56 9.67 -16.07 1.38
C LEU A 56 11.06 -16.63 1.66
N ASP A 57 11.81 -16.99 0.60
CA ASP A 57 13.20 -17.36 0.79
C ASP A 57 14.01 -16.14 1.26
N HIS A 58 15.19 -16.39 1.84
CA HIS A 58 15.96 -15.36 2.52
C HIS A 58 16.29 -14.16 1.62
N ASP A 59 16.85 -14.41 0.45
CA ASP A 59 17.31 -13.32 -0.41
C ASP A 59 16.15 -12.47 -0.93
N PHE A 60 15.06 -13.11 -1.34
CA PHE A 60 13.86 -12.40 -1.79
C PHE A 60 13.26 -11.59 -0.64
N LYS A 61 13.19 -12.18 0.55
CA LYS A 61 12.63 -11.51 1.73
C LYS A 61 13.42 -10.24 2.08
N ILE A 62 14.75 -10.32 2.10
CA ILE A 62 15.58 -9.16 2.39
C ILE A 62 15.36 -8.07 1.37
N LYS A 63 15.35 -8.43 0.09
CA LYS A 63 15.11 -7.47 -0.99
C LYS A 63 13.73 -6.83 -0.88
N TYR A 64 12.71 -7.63 -0.56
CA TYR A 64 11.34 -7.14 -0.39
C TYR A 64 11.25 -6.12 0.74
N LEU A 65 11.91 -6.39 1.87
CA LEU A 65 11.94 -5.46 3.00
C LEU A 65 12.70 -4.18 2.65
N GLU A 66 13.83 -4.28 1.96
CA GLU A 66 14.58 -3.11 1.51
C GLU A 66 13.76 -2.27 0.54
N GLU A 67 13.08 -2.89 -0.41
CA GLU A 67 12.25 -2.17 -1.36
C GLU A 67 11.05 -1.52 -0.68
N MET A 68 10.42 -2.19 0.28
CA MET A 68 9.35 -1.59 1.07
C MET A 68 9.82 -0.32 1.75
N SER A 69 11.01 -0.34 2.34
CA SER A 69 11.59 0.83 2.99
C SER A 69 11.82 1.98 2.01
N LEU A 70 12.30 1.67 0.80
CA LEU A 70 12.47 2.68 -0.25
C LEU A 70 11.14 3.28 -0.68
N VAL A 71 10.11 2.45 -0.81
CA VAL A 71 8.77 2.93 -1.16
C VAL A 71 8.24 3.87 -0.07
N ALA A 72 8.40 3.48 1.19
CA ALA A 72 7.96 4.32 2.31
C ALA A 72 8.66 5.67 2.31
N GLU A 73 9.96 5.70 2.05
CA GLU A 73 10.73 6.95 1.97
C GLU A 73 10.23 7.82 0.83
N ALA A 74 9.99 7.24 -0.34
CA ALA A 74 9.49 7.97 -1.50
C ALA A 74 8.10 8.57 -1.22
N VAL A 75 7.22 7.81 -0.59
CA VAL A 75 5.88 8.26 -0.23
C VAL A 75 5.96 9.41 0.78
N GLN A 76 6.79 9.27 1.80
CA GLN A 76 6.96 10.32 2.80
C GLN A 76 7.40 11.63 2.17
N LYS A 77 8.37 11.57 1.26
CA LYS A 77 8.88 12.76 0.58
C LYS A 77 7.85 13.36 -0.36
N ALA A 78 7.15 12.51 -1.13
CA ALA A 78 6.18 12.97 -2.13
C ALA A 78 4.98 13.69 -1.49
N PHE A 79 4.54 13.22 -0.34
CA PHE A 79 3.35 13.75 0.33
C PHE A 79 3.66 14.61 1.56
N GLY A 80 4.94 14.77 1.89
CA GLY A 80 5.35 15.64 3.02
C GLY A 80 4.88 15.13 4.38
N ALA A 81 4.85 13.82 4.59
CA ALA A 81 4.34 13.23 5.81
C ALA A 81 5.30 13.38 6.99
N GLU A 82 4.77 13.68 8.16
CA GLU A 82 5.55 13.77 9.39
C GLU A 82 5.99 12.41 9.89
N LYS A 83 5.16 11.38 9.67
CA LYS A 83 5.40 10.01 10.13
C LYS A 83 4.83 9.02 9.12
N MET A 84 5.49 7.89 8.96
CA MET A 84 4.95 6.77 8.19
C MET A 84 4.55 5.64 9.13
N ASN A 85 3.35 5.07 8.90
CA ASN A 85 2.96 3.83 9.54
C ASN A 85 3.14 2.69 8.55
N TYR A 86 3.76 1.61 9.01
CA TYR A 86 4.05 0.41 8.20
C TYR A 86 3.23 -0.73 8.77
N GLU A 87 2.34 -1.31 7.97
CA GLU A 87 1.47 -2.37 8.46
C GLU A 87 1.47 -3.57 7.52
N LEU A 88 1.73 -4.74 8.06
CA LEU A 88 1.70 -6.00 7.33
C LEU A 88 0.61 -6.87 7.95
N LEU A 89 -0.63 -6.62 7.58
CA LEU A 89 -1.79 -7.24 8.22
C LEU A 89 -2.18 -8.56 7.53
N GLY A 90 -3.09 -8.53 6.60
CA GLY A 90 -3.46 -9.72 5.83
C GLY A 90 -4.64 -10.48 6.41
N ASN A 91 -5.45 -9.87 7.26
CA ASN A 91 -6.62 -10.55 7.82
C ASN A 91 -7.73 -10.72 6.78
N GLY A 92 -7.88 -9.74 5.89
CA GLY A 92 -8.86 -9.82 4.81
C GLY A 92 -8.26 -10.50 3.58
N ASP A 93 -7.13 -10.01 3.13
CA ASP A 93 -6.40 -10.54 1.96
C ASP A 93 -5.05 -11.06 2.43
N THR A 94 -4.90 -12.37 2.48
CA THR A 94 -3.75 -13.03 3.11
C THR A 94 -2.45 -12.95 2.30
N HIS A 95 -2.54 -12.70 0.98
CA HIS A 95 -1.36 -12.50 0.14
C HIS A 95 -0.53 -11.33 0.69
N VAL A 96 0.72 -11.55 1.03
CA VAL A 96 1.57 -10.55 1.70
C VAL A 96 1.60 -9.25 0.92
N HIS A 97 1.28 -8.16 1.61
CA HIS A 97 1.33 -6.81 1.07
C HIS A 97 1.45 -5.80 2.22
N TRP A 98 2.24 -4.75 1.99
CA TRP A 98 2.41 -3.67 2.96
C TRP A 98 1.37 -2.58 2.76
N HIS A 99 0.86 -2.07 3.89
CA HIS A 99 0.09 -0.83 3.93
C HIS A 99 1.01 0.26 4.46
N LEU A 100 1.23 1.31 3.68
CA LEU A 100 2.09 2.43 4.06
C LEU A 100 1.22 3.68 4.18
N PHE A 101 1.01 4.14 5.41
CA PHE A 101 0.14 5.29 5.68
C PHE A 101 0.94 6.51 6.09
N PRO A 102 0.90 7.59 5.29
CA PRO A 102 1.40 8.89 5.75
C PRO A 102 0.54 9.41 6.90
N ARG A 103 1.20 9.86 7.94
CA ARG A 103 0.52 10.37 9.12
C ARG A 103 1.01 11.78 9.44
N ASN A 104 0.06 12.63 9.84
CA ASN A 104 0.35 14.03 10.16
C ASN A 104 -0.41 14.41 11.42
N THR A 105 0.10 15.39 12.14
CA THR A 105 -0.54 15.89 13.36
C THR A 105 -1.98 16.29 13.06
N GLY A 106 -2.91 15.77 13.86
CA GLY A 106 -4.33 16.11 13.75
C GLY A 106 -5.08 15.37 12.63
N ASP A 107 -4.46 14.39 11.98
CA ASP A 107 -5.13 13.63 10.91
C ASP A 107 -6.21 12.68 11.44
N THR A 108 -6.17 12.36 12.72
CA THR A 108 -7.21 11.59 13.41
C THR A 108 -7.54 12.25 14.75
N PRO A 109 -8.75 12.01 15.31
CA PRO A 109 -9.12 12.57 16.62
C PRO A 109 -8.18 12.12 17.73
N GLU A 110 -7.71 10.89 17.67
CA GLU A 110 -6.79 10.33 18.67
C GLU A 110 -5.50 9.89 18.00
N LYS A 111 -4.39 9.93 18.74
CA LYS A 111 -3.11 9.41 18.25
C LYS A 111 -3.19 7.89 18.25
N GLY A 112 -3.16 7.30 17.06
CA GLY A 112 -3.23 5.85 16.94
C GLY A 112 -3.33 5.39 15.50
N PRO A 113 -3.50 4.08 15.30
CA PRO A 113 -3.56 3.54 13.94
C PRO A 113 -4.82 4.00 13.20
N VAL A 114 -4.71 4.01 11.88
CA VAL A 114 -5.80 4.46 11.00
C VAL A 114 -7.10 3.67 11.22
N TRP A 115 -6.98 2.42 11.65
CA TRP A 115 -8.11 1.50 11.82
C TRP A 115 -9.03 1.84 12.99
N TRP A 116 -8.67 2.85 13.80
CA TRP A 116 -9.56 3.38 14.85
C TRP A 116 -10.65 4.28 14.27
N LEU A 117 -10.52 4.67 13.00
CA LEU A 117 -11.58 5.43 12.33
C LEU A 117 -12.78 4.54 12.01
N PRO A 118 -14.00 5.09 11.98
CA PRO A 118 -15.16 4.35 11.48
C PRO A 118 -14.94 3.91 10.04
N LYS A 119 -15.44 2.73 9.69
CA LYS A 119 -15.30 2.18 8.33
C LYS A 119 -15.91 3.12 7.29
N GLU A 120 -17.02 3.77 7.62
CA GLU A 120 -17.71 4.69 6.71
C GLU A 120 -16.83 5.88 6.33
N GLU A 121 -15.98 6.32 7.25
CA GLU A 121 -15.05 7.40 6.95
C GLU A 121 -13.83 6.89 6.19
N MET A 122 -13.26 5.78 6.64
CA MET A 122 -12.05 5.22 6.03
C MET A 122 -12.27 4.82 4.57
N TRP A 123 -13.41 4.21 4.27
CA TRP A 123 -13.73 3.68 2.94
C TRP A 123 -14.71 4.54 2.15
N ASN A 124 -14.80 5.83 2.47
CA ASN A 124 -15.71 6.72 1.77
C ASN A 124 -15.21 7.00 0.35
N ASP A 125 -16.10 6.91 -0.64
CA ASP A 125 -15.76 7.11 -2.04
C ASP A 125 -15.22 8.51 -2.35
N LYS A 126 -15.52 9.51 -1.52
CA LYS A 126 -14.97 10.86 -1.69
C LYS A 126 -13.44 10.91 -1.56
N TYR A 127 -12.84 9.85 -1.00
CA TYR A 127 -11.38 9.75 -0.85
C TYR A 127 -10.71 8.94 -1.95
N LYS A 128 -11.37 8.70 -3.08
CA LYS A 128 -10.73 8.01 -4.20
C LYS A 128 -9.52 8.81 -4.70
N PRO A 129 -8.44 8.13 -5.12
CA PRO A 129 -7.25 8.82 -5.60
C PRO A 129 -7.53 9.69 -6.82
N THR A 130 -6.85 10.81 -6.90
CA THR A 130 -6.89 11.70 -8.06
C THR A 130 -5.64 11.48 -8.92
N ASN A 131 -5.69 11.93 -10.17
CA ASN A 131 -4.51 11.88 -11.06
C ASN A 131 -3.36 12.69 -10.49
N GLU A 132 -3.65 13.80 -9.82
CA GLU A 132 -2.64 14.63 -9.17
C GLU A 132 -1.90 13.84 -8.09
N GLU A 133 -2.65 13.10 -7.26
CA GLU A 133 -2.06 12.28 -6.21
C GLU A 133 -1.20 11.14 -6.79
N LEU A 134 -1.70 10.51 -7.85
CA LEU A 134 -0.95 9.45 -8.53
C LEU A 134 0.36 10.01 -9.10
N ASN A 135 0.30 11.17 -9.73
CA ASN A 135 1.47 11.79 -10.36
C ASN A 135 2.57 12.16 -9.37
N LYS A 136 2.24 12.40 -8.11
CA LYS A 136 3.24 12.70 -7.09
C LYS A 136 4.23 11.56 -6.86
N LEU A 137 3.80 10.31 -7.10
CA LEU A 137 4.66 9.14 -6.93
C LEU A 137 5.32 8.65 -8.22
N LEU A 138 4.83 9.07 -9.36
CA LEU A 138 5.36 8.63 -10.64
C LEU A 138 6.75 9.21 -10.98
#